data_3fe427af9089f359c3d9e56a2a5a66d9
#
_entry.id   3fe427af9089f359c3d9e56a2a5a66d9
#
_cell.length_a   1.000
_cell.length_b   1.000
_cell.length_c   1.000
_cell.angle_alpha   90.00
_cell.angle_beta   90.00
_cell.angle_gamma   90.00
#
_symmetry.space_group_name_H-M   'P 1'
#
loop_
_entity.id
_entity.type
_entity.pdbx_description
1 polymer ?
#
loop_
_entity_poly.entity_id
_entity_poly.type
_entity_poly.pdbx_seq_one_letter_code
_entity_poly.pdbx_strand_id
1 'polypeptide(L)'
;MKKNSYSYDELINCGEGKLFGPGNAKLPLPPMLMFDRITEINDDKGAFKKGLLKAELDIKNDLWFFDCHFKEDPVMPGCLGLDAMWQLVGFYLGWIGNPGKGRALGVG
;
A
#
# COMPACT_ATOMS: atom_id res chain seq x y z
N MET A 1 1.30 1.18 19.25
CA MET A 1 0.23 0.15 19.34
C MET A 1 -0.25 -0.21 17.94
N LYS A 2 -0.37 -1.49 17.66
CA LYS A 2 -0.89 -1.94 16.37
C LYS A 2 -2.37 -1.64 16.25
N LYS A 3 -2.77 -1.10 15.11
CA LYS A 3 -4.17 -0.85 14.77
C LYS A 3 -4.61 -1.87 13.72
N ASN A 4 -5.90 -2.00 13.52
CA ASN A 4 -6.46 -2.92 12.53
C ASN A 4 -7.04 -2.20 11.32
N SER A 5 -6.88 -0.89 11.26
CA SER A 5 -7.24 -0.06 10.10
C SER A 5 -6.41 1.22 10.12
N TYR A 6 -6.22 1.82 8.96
CA TYR A 6 -5.40 3.02 8.82
C TYR A 6 -6.04 4.00 7.85
N SER A 7 -6.08 5.27 8.24
CA SER A 7 -6.58 6.36 7.43
C SER A 7 -5.51 6.81 6.41
N TYR A 8 -5.92 7.65 5.46
CA TYR A 8 -5.00 8.22 4.49
C TYR A 8 -3.85 8.97 5.17
N ASP A 9 -4.15 9.79 6.18
CA ASP A 9 -3.12 10.55 6.88
C ASP A 9 -2.11 9.63 7.57
N GLU A 10 -2.58 8.52 8.11
CA GLU A 10 -1.69 7.54 8.73
C GLU A 10 -0.79 6.85 7.70
N LEU A 11 -1.31 6.62 6.49
CA LEU A 11 -0.50 6.08 5.40
C LEU A 11 0.56 7.08 4.95
N ILE A 12 0.23 8.36 4.90
CA ILE A 12 1.21 9.41 4.60
C ILE A 12 2.30 9.44 5.68
N ASN A 13 1.93 9.30 6.95
CA ASN A 13 2.92 9.20 8.03
C ASN A 13 3.85 8.01 7.83
N CYS A 14 3.32 6.89 7.36
CA CYS A 14 4.15 5.73 7.02
C CYS A 14 5.14 6.07 5.90
N GLY A 15 4.67 6.77 4.87
CA GLY A 15 5.53 7.19 3.76
C GLY A 15 6.62 8.16 4.19
N GLU A 16 6.38 8.94 5.23
CA GLU A 16 7.37 9.85 5.79
C GLU A 16 8.32 9.19 6.78
N GLY A 17 8.14 7.89 7.03
CA GLY A 17 9.00 7.16 7.94
C GLY A 17 8.63 7.27 9.40
N LYS A 18 7.46 7.83 9.71
CA LYS A 18 7.06 8.10 11.09
C LYS A 18 6.28 6.96 11.75
N LEU A 19 5.63 6.11 10.95
CA LEU A 19 4.75 5.09 11.51
C LEU A 19 5.52 3.91 12.11
N PHE A 20 6.48 3.36 11.35
CA PHE A 20 7.27 2.21 11.80
C PHE A 20 8.68 2.58 12.26
N GLY A 21 9.05 3.85 12.15
CA GLY A 21 10.31 4.38 12.64
C GLY A 21 11.45 4.33 11.63
N PRO A 22 12.57 5.01 11.96
CA PRO A 22 13.71 5.06 11.04
C PRO A 22 14.29 3.69 10.73
N GLY A 23 14.68 3.50 9.47
CA GLY A 23 15.28 2.24 9.04
C GLY A 23 14.30 1.10 8.81
N ASN A 24 13.01 1.33 9.01
CA ASN A 24 11.96 0.32 8.83
C ASN A 24 11.12 0.61 7.60
N ALA A 25 10.13 -0.26 7.34
CA ALA A 25 9.31 -0.18 6.14
C ALA A 25 8.63 1.18 5.99
N LYS A 26 8.60 1.69 4.78
CA LYS A 26 7.88 2.91 4.41
C LYS A 26 7.06 2.65 3.16
N LEU A 27 5.85 3.20 3.12
CA LEU A 27 5.10 3.26 1.89
C LEU A 27 5.68 4.34 0.98
N PRO A 28 5.50 4.22 -0.35
CA PRO A 28 5.77 5.37 -1.22
C PRO A 28 4.77 6.49 -0.92
N LEU A 29 5.20 7.72 -1.15
CA LEU A 29 4.31 8.88 -1.05
C LEU A 29 3.57 9.07 -2.37
N PRO A 30 2.46 9.82 -2.41
CA PRO A 30 1.83 10.17 -3.67
C PRO A 30 2.81 10.86 -4.62
N PRO A 31 2.73 10.63 -5.94
CA PRO A 31 1.62 9.91 -6.60
C PRO A 31 1.80 8.39 -6.69
N MET A 32 2.87 7.81 -6.17
CA MET A 32 3.10 6.36 -6.26
C MET A 32 2.27 5.54 -5.26
N LEU A 33 1.81 6.14 -4.17
CA LEU A 33 0.96 5.44 -3.22
C LEU A 33 -0.34 4.99 -3.91
N MET A 34 -0.61 3.69 -3.89
CA MET A 34 -1.68 3.10 -4.70
C MET A 34 -2.91 2.69 -3.91
N PHE A 35 -3.11 3.21 -2.71
CA PHE A 35 -4.36 3.02 -1.98
C PHE A 35 -4.57 4.19 -1.03
N ASP A 36 -5.85 4.45 -0.71
CA ASP A 36 -6.23 5.61 0.10
C ASP A 36 -6.40 5.25 1.57
N ARG A 37 -6.68 3.99 1.86
CA ARG A 37 -6.89 3.54 3.23
C ARG A 37 -6.73 2.03 3.33
N ILE A 38 -6.39 1.58 4.53
CA ILE A 38 -6.40 0.17 4.88
C ILE A 38 -7.63 -0.04 5.76
N THR A 39 -8.57 -0.83 5.28
CA THR A 39 -9.83 -1.05 5.98
C THR A 39 -9.74 -2.17 7.01
N GLU A 40 -8.84 -3.12 6.80
CA GLU A 40 -8.65 -4.21 7.74
C GLU A 40 -7.23 -4.76 7.62
N ILE A 41 -6.58 -4.99 8.75
CA ILE A 41 -5.29 -5.68 8.80
C ILE A 41 -5.24 -6.49 10.10
N ASN A 42 -4.86 -7.76 10.01
CA ASN A 42 -4.73 -8.65 11.16
C ASN A 42 -3.77 -9.78 10.81
N ASP A 43 -3.39 -10.59 11.80
CA ASP A 43 -2.46 -11.70 11.64
C ASP A 43 -3.06 -13.07 11.92
N ASP A 44 -4.39 -13.15 12.05
CA ASP A 44 -5.07 -14.39 12.43
C ASP A 44 -6.25 -14.77 11.54
N LYS A 45 -6.62 -13.92 10.58
CA LYS A 45 -7.76 -14.18 9.69
C LYS A 45 -7.28 -14.46 8.26
N GLY A 46 -8.22 -14.58 7.35
CA GLY A 46 -7.95 -14.88 5.95
C GLY A 46 -8.11 -16.36 5.65
N ALA A 47 -7.95 -16.75 4.39
CA ALA A 47 -8.18 -18.11 3.91
C ALA A 47 -7.31 -19.15 4.63
N PHE A 48 -6.11 -18.75 5.03
CA PHE A 48 -5.17 -19.65 5.71
C PHE A 48 -5.04 -19.34 7.20
N LYS A 49 -5.84 -18.42 7.72
CA LYS A 49 -5.83 -17.99 9.14
C LYS A 49 -4.46 -17.49 9.61
N LYS A 50 -3.68 -16.94 8.70
CA LYS A 50 -2.34 -16.42 8.98
C LYS A 50 -2.24 -14.91 8.80
N GLY A 51 -3.31 -14.27 8.39
CA GLY A 51 -3.37 -12.83 8.23
C GLY A 51 -4.21 -12.42 7.04
N LEU A 52 -4.74 -11.20 7.11
CA LEU A 52 -5.55 -10.61 6.07
C LEU A 52 -5.30 -9.12 6.05
N LEU A 53 -5.19 -8.56 4.85
CA LEU A 53 -5.07 -7.13 4.66
C LEU A 53 -5.99 -6.70 3.53
N LYS A 54 -6.82 -5.69 3.79
CA LYS A 54 -7.71 -5.09 2.80
C LYS A 54 -7.45 -3.60 2.72
N ALA A 55 -7.38 -3.11 1.50
CA ALA A 55 -7.18 -1.68 1.24
C ALA A 55 -8.09 -1.24 0.09
N GLU A 56 -8.27 0.06 -0.04
CA GLU A 56 -9.14 0.64 -1.05
C GLU A 56 -8.45 1.82 -1.71
N LEU A 57 -8.63 1.94 -3.01
CA LEU A 57 -8.24 3.12 -3.78
C LEU A 57 -9.51 3.70 -4.41
N ASP A 58 -9.78 4.98 -4.15
CA ASP A 58 -10.88 5.68 -4.81
C ASP A 58 -10.45 6.03 -6.24
N ILE A 59 -11.13 5.45 -7.21
CA ILE A 59 -10.81 5.71 -8.61
C ILE A 59 -11.51 7.00 -9.03
N LYS A 60 -10.70 8.04 -9.28
CA LYS A 60 -11.20 9.36 -9.66
C LYS A 60 -10.65 9.74 -11.03
N ASN A 61 -11.39 10.58 -11.75
CA ASN A 61 -10.99 10.99 -13.10
C ASN A 61 -9.68 11.78 -13.14
N ASP A 62 -9.28 12.38 -12.03
CA ASP A 62 -8.08 13.21 -11.94
C ASP A 62 -6.84 12.47 -11.46
N LEU A 63 -6.91 11.14 -11.34
CA LEU A 63 -5.71 10.36 -11.02
C LEU A 63 -4.69 10.53 -12.16
N TRP A 64 -3.42 10.70 -11.77
CA TRP A 64 -2.36 11.14 -12.67
C TRP A 64 -2.18 10.27 -13.90
N PHE A 65 -2.39 8.96 -13.78
CA PHE A 65 -2.16 8.06 -14.90
C PHE A 65 -3.23 8.18 -15.99
N PHE A 66 -4.40 8.75 -15.69
CA PHE A 66 -5.47 8.89 -16.69
C PHE A 66 -5.16 9.96 -17.73
N ASP A 67 -4.23 10.88 -17.45
CA ASP A 67 -3.83 11.89 -18.42
C ASP A 67 -2.90 11.32 -19.51
N CYS A 68 -2.23 10.23 -19.22
CA CYS A 68 -1.19 9.69 -20.10
C CYS A 68 -1.40 8.23 -20.50
N HIS A 69 -2.31 7.55 -19.88
CA HIS A 69 -2.55 6.13 -20.15
C HIS A 69 -4.05 5.89 -20.35
N PHE A 70 -4.58 6.18 -21.51
CA PHE A 70 -3.89 6.75 -22.64
C PHE A 70 -4.54 8.10 -22.99
N LYS A 71 -3.94 8.89 -23.90
CA LYS A 71 -4.54 10.16 -24.31
C LYS A 71 -5.95 9.95 -24.83
N GLU A 72 -6.94 10.62 -24.23
CA GLU A 72 -8.37 10.52 -24.55
C GLU A 72 -8.96 9.11 -24.36
N ASP A 73 -8.22 8.23 -23.69
CA ASP A 73 -8.67 6.86 -23.41
C ASP A 73 -8.15 6.45 -22.03
N PRO A 74 -8.81 6.90 -20.96
CA PRO A 74 -8.31 6.67 -19.61
C PRO A 74 -8.48 5.20 -19.18
N VAL A 75 -7.35 4.55 -18.93
CA VAL A 75 -7.27 3.18 -18.46
C VAL A 75 -6.26 3.12 -17.33
N MET A 76 -6.64 2.54 -16.19
CA MET A 76 -5.69 2.35 -15.10
C MET A 76 -4.64 1.32 -15.51
N PRO A 77 -3.34 1.66 -15.43
CA PRO A 77 -2.29 0.67 -15.75
C PRO A 77 -2.38 -0.54 -14.82
N GLY A 78 -2.42 -1.74 -15.41
CA GLY A 78 -2.51 -2.97 -14.62
C GLY A 78 -1.31 -3.20 -13.71
N CYS A 79 -0.13 -2.74 -14.12
CA CYS A 79 1.07 -2.85 -13.30
C CYS A 79 0.96 -2.06 -11.98
N LEU A 80 0.14 -1.01 -11.94
CA LEU A 80 -0.07 -0.25 -10.71
C LEU A 80 -0.91 -1.04 -9.70
N GLY A 81 -1.82 -1.87 -10.17
CA GLY A 81 -2.55 -2.79 -9.29
C GLY A 81 -1.62 -3.80 -8.63
N LEU A 82 -0.68 -4.34 -9.41
CA LEU A 82 0.33 -5.25 -8.86
C LEU A 82 1.23 -4.51 -7.87
N ASP A 83 1.64 -3.28 -8.21
CA ASP A 83 2.46 -2.49 -7.31
C ASP A 83 1.73 -2.19 -6.00
N ALA A 84 0.42 -1.95 -6.07
CA ALA A 84 -0.40 -1.77 -4.87
C ALA A 84 -0.30 -2.98 -3.95
N MET A 85 -0.37 -4.19 -4.50
CA MET A 85 -0.23 -5.41 -3.71
C MET A 85 1.14 -5.50 -3.04
N TRP A 86 2.20 -5.11 -3.75
CA TRP A 86 3.54 -5.09 -3.17
C TRP A 86 3.69 -4.04 -2.08
N GLN A 87 3.05 -2.89 -2.25
CA GLN A 87 3.00 -1.87 -1.20
C GLN A 87 2.32 -2.43 0.05
N LEU A 88 1.25 -3.19 -0.12
CA LEU A 88 0.55 -3.82 1.00
C LEU A 88 1.41 -4.87 1.69
N VAL A 89 2.16 -5.67 0.94
CA VAL A 89 3.09 -6.64 1.53
C VAL A 89 4.13 -5.91 2.39
N GLY A 90 4.71 -4.83 1.86
CA GLY A 90 5.68 -4.05 2.60
C GLY A 90 5.11 -3.45 3.88
N PHE A 91 3.89 -2.92 3.79
CA PHE A 91 3.20 -2.39 4.96
C PHE A 91 2.97 -3.49 6.01
N TYR A 92 2.51 -4.65 5.57
CA TYR A 92 2.24 -5.78 6.46
C TYR A 92 3.50 -6.19 7.22
N LEU A 93 4.63 -6.27 6.53
CA LEU A 93 5.89 -6.65 7.19
C LEU A 93 6.28 -5.64 8.27
N GLY A 94 6.09 -4.35 8.02
CA GLY A 94 6.29 -3.33 9.05
C GLY A 94 5.30 -3.47 10.19
N TRP A 95 4.04 -3.74 9.87
CA TRP A 95 2.98 -3.86 10.86
C TRP A 95 3.20 -5.03 11.83
N ILE A 96 3.66 -6.18 11.32
CA ILE A 96 3.94 -7.33 12.21
C ILE A 96 5.26 -7.19 12.98
N GLY A 97 6.02 -6.12 12.70
CA GLY A 97 7.21 -5.81 13.49
C GLY A 97 8.53 -6.29 12.91
N ASN A 98 8.57 -6.72 11.65
CA ASN A 98 9.85 -7.08 11.02
C ASN A 98 10.69 -5.81 10.83
N PRO A 99 11.95 -5.81 11.32
CA PRO A 99 12.81 -4.63 11.16
C PRO A 99 13.42 -4.55 9.77
N GLY A 100 13.86 -3.35 9.41
CA GLY A 100 14.60 -3.13 8.18
C GLY A 100 13.74 -2.79 6.99
N LYS A 101 14.40 -2.63 5.85
CA LYS A 101 13.77 -2.27 4.57
C LYS A 101 13.98 -3.39 3.56
N GLY A 102 12.99 -3.59 2.72
CA GLY A 102 13.08 -4.51 1.62
C GLY A 102 12.72 -3.84 0.30
N ARG A 103 13.05 -4.52 -0.79
CA ARG A 103 12.66 -4.07 -2.12
C ARG A 103 12.20 -5.28 -2.90
N ALA A 104 11.07 -5.12 -3.60
CA ALA A 104 10.56 -6.17 -4.46
C ALA A 104 11.45 -6.31 -5.70
N LEU A 105 11.77 -7.53 -6.06
CA LEU A 105 12.63 -7.81 -7.20
C LEU A 105 11.88 -8.40 -8.39
N GLY A 106 10.81 -9.12 -8.13
CA GLY A 106 10.05 -9.74 -9.19
C GLY A 106 8.91 -10.59 -8.67
N VAL A 107 8.09 -11.09 -9.57
CA VAL A 107 6.95 -11.93 -9.28
C VAL A 107 7.13 -13.24 -10.03
N GLY A 108 7.00 -14.34 -9.31
CA GLY A 108 7.05 -15.66 -9.90
C GLY A 108 5.68 -16.26 -10.17
#